data_6ef30e5cecc9d3d1ee2b21c74ed559ba
#
_entry.id   6ef30e5cecc9d3d1ee2b21c74ed559ba
#
_cell.length_a   1.000
_cell.length_b   1.000
_cell.length_c   1.000
_cell.angle_alpha   90.00
_cell.angle_beta   90.00
_cell.angle_gamma   90.00
#
_symmetry.space_group_name_H-M   'P 1'
#
loop_
_entity.id
_entity.type
_entity.pdbx_description
1 polymer ?
#
loop_
_entity_poly.entity_id
_entity_poly.type
_entity_poly.pdbx_seq_one_letter_code
_entity_poly.pdbx_strand_id
1 'polypeptide(L)'
;MLSGRATVGVFAVPSLLVSASCVPEGPATGDTSARPAGTVAASASIAAGGVQGAQRAGVFEDDFDRPALGPDWNALSPKWKIEEGRLCARGARNRGVWLRRPLPENARIEFDAIAEAPDGDLKVELWGDGRSGATAASYTNATSYLVILGGWKNTKHVLARLDEHGADRLEIDVDPDSDDERARPVAPGQPYRFRIERRDGRTLSWSVNGVDTLELSDPAPLAGPGHEHLGFNDWDAPVCFDNLRITPL
;
A
#
# COMPACT_ATOMS: atom_id res chain seq x y z
N MET A 1 44.87 33.16 17.25
CA MET A 1 45.77 32.03 17.52
C MET A 1 45.22 31.26 18.70
N LEU A 2 44.69 30.06 18.43
CA LEU A 2 44.57 28.95 19.39
C LEU A 2 43.96 27.79 18.62
N SER A 3 44.81 26.82 18.32
CA SER A 3 44.54 25.58 17.60
C SER A 3 43.99 24.55 18.62
N GLY A 4 42.83 23.98 18.37
CA GLY A 4 42.30 22.85 19.11
C GLY A 4 42.28 21.59 18.23
N ARG A 5 43.16 20.61 18.54
CA ARG A 5 43.23 19.31 17.90
C ARG A 5 42.10 18.39 18.43
N ALA A 6 41.31 17.80 17.53
CA ALA A 6 40.40 16.74 17.85
C ALA A 6 41.11 15.37 17.81
N THR A 7 40.95 14.59 18.88
CA THR A 7 41.47 13.24 19.04
C THR A 7 40.43 12.22 18.57
N VAL A 8 40.80 11.37 17.62
CA VAL A 8 39.99 10.24 17.14
C VAL A 8 40.23 9.05 18.04
N GLY A 9 39.19 8.58 18.73
CA GLY A 9 39.17 7.34 19.49
C GLY A 9 38.70 6.16 18.64
N VAL A 10 39.57 5.15 18.49
CA VAL A 10 39.25 3.89 17.85
C VAL A 10 38.70 2.93 18.90
N PHE A 11 37.48 2.47 18.75
CA PHE A 11 36.91 1.39 19.56
C PHE A 11 36.97 0.07 18.79
N ALA A 12 37.66 -0.92 19.40
CA ALA A 12 37.72 -2.29 18.93
C ALA A 12 36.50 -3.09 19.41
N VAL A 13 35.92 -3.87 18.50
CA VAL A 13 34.78 -4.78 18.77
C VAL A 13 35.33 -6.20 18.95
N PRO A 14 34.99 -6.95 20.02
CA PRO A 14 35.39 -8.35 20.17
C PRO A 14 34.44 -9.29 19.39
N SER A 15 35.02 -10.22 18.64
CA SER A 15 34.35 -11.33 17.97
C SER A 15 33.97 -12.41 18.97
N LEU A 16 32.69 -12.82 18.98
CA LEU A 16 32.21 -14.02 19.69
C LEU A 16 32.16 -15.19 18.71
N LEU A 17 32.93 -16.23 19.03
CA LEU A 17 32.86 -17.56 18.42
C LEU A 17 31.64 -18.34 19.00
N VAL A 18 30.79 -18.87 18.14
CA VAL A 18 29.70 -19.81 18.52
C VAL A 18 30.10 -21.19 18.04
N SER A 19 30.19 -22.12 19.01
CA SER A 19 30.55 -23.53 18.83
C SER A 19 29.31 -24.34 18.37
N ALA A 20 29.50 -25.20 17.39
CA ALA A 20 28.53 -26.17 16.92
C ALA A 20 28.57 -27.43 17.81
N SER A 21 27.42 -27.88 18.29
CA SER A 21 27.24 -29.17 18.96
C SER A 21 26.54 -30.16 18.04
N CYS A 22 27.16 -31.31 17.84
CA CYS A 22 26.63 -32.49 17.17
C CYS A 22 25.73 -33.26 18.10
N VAL A 23 24.61 -33.83 17.55
CA VAL A 23 23.74 -34.82 18.23
C VAL A 23 23.82 -36.13 17.41
N PRO A 24 23.95 -37.30 18.08
CA PRO A 24 24.09 -38.59 17.38
C PRO A 24 22.76 -39.25 17.05
N GLU A 25 22.77 -40.00 15.94
CA GLU A 25 21.74 -40.91 15.47
C GLU A 25 21.67 -42.19 16.35
N GLY A 26 20.47 -42.68 16.64
CA GLY A 26 20.19 -44.00 17.20
C GLY A 26 19.35 -44.87 16.25
N PRO A 27 19.46 -46.21 16.33
CA PRO A 27 19.11 -47.08 15.24
C PRO A 27 17.67 -47.56 15.22
N ALA A 28 17.24 -47.96 13.98
CA ALA A 28 15.97 -48.58 13.63
C ALA A 28 15.89 -50.04 14.10
N THR A 29 14.70 -50.46 14.59
CA THR A 29 14.32 -51.89 14.63
C THR A 29 12.96 -52.04 13.94
N GLY A 30 12.93 -52.95 12.94
CA GLY A 30 11.73 -53.36 12.25
C GLY A 30 10.89 -54.36 13.05
N ASP A 31 9.63 -54.48 12.72
CA ASP A 31 8.93 -55.78 12.76
C ASP A 31 7.82 -55.84 11.68
N THR A 32 7.74 -57.01 11.10
CA THR A 32 6.85 -57.51 10.07
C THR A 32 5.58 -58.11 10.66
N SER A 33 4.39 -57.82 10.07
CA SER A 33 3.32 -58.86 10.01
C SER A 33 2.17 -58.50 9.07
N ALA A 34 2.01 -59.34 8.06
CA ALA A 34 0.82 -59.93 7.40
C ALA A 34 -0.44 -59.11 7.09
N ARG A 35 -0.73 -59.18 5.77
CA ARG A 35 -1.99 -58.94 5.07
C ARG A 35 -3.11 -59.93 5.43
N PRO A 36 -4.42 -59.61 5.25
CA PRO A 36 -5.07 -60.13 4.05
C PRO A 36 -5.92 -59.14 3.22
N ALA A 37 -6.22 -59.58 2.03
CA ALA A 37 -6.92 -58.91 0.98
C ALA A 37 -8.42 -58.72 1.24
N GLY A 38 -8.93 -57.57 0.77
CA GLY A 38 -10.36 -57.28 0.62
C GLY A 38 -10.56 -56.33 -0.55
N THR A 39 -10.96 -56.92 -1.69
CA THR A 39 -11.30 -56.17 -2.91
C THR A 39 -12.66 -55.49 -2.72
N VAL A 40 -12.72 -54.18 -2.79
CA VAL A 40 -13.95 -53.44 -3.04
C VAL A 40 -13.64 -52.37 -4.10
N ALA A 41 -14.26 -52.54 -5.25
CA ALA A 41 -14.24 -51.57 -6.33
C ALA A 41 -14.96 -50.29 -5.90
N ALA A 42 -14.22 -49.23 -5.71
CA ALA A 42 -14.79 -47.88 -5.54
C ALA A 42 -14.68 -47.17 -6.90
N SER A 43 -15.81 -46.91 -7.50
CA SER A 43 -15.93 -46.04 -8.68
C SER A 43 -15.34 -44.67 -8.38
N ALA A 44 -14.25 -44.35 -9.05
CA ALA A 44 -13.70 -43.01 -9.03
C ALA A 44 -14.61 -42.07 -9.84
N SER A 45 -15.45 -41.33 -9.18
CA SER A 45 -16.04 -40.12 -9.76
C SER A 45 -14.91 -39.12 -10.03
N ILE A 46 -14.58 -38.92 -11.29
CA ILE A 46 -13.74 -37.81 -11.72
C ILE A 46 -14.57 -36.55 -11.51
N ALA A 47 -14.40 -35.89 -10.37
CA ALA A 47 -14.84 -34.52 -10.18
C ALA A 47 -14.03 -33.68 -11.18
N ALA A 48 -14.71 -33.20 -12.21
CA ALA A 48 -14.19 -32.17 -13.09
C ALA A 48 -13.86 -30.96 -12.22
N GLY A 49 -12.55 -30.76 -11.99
CA GLY A 49 -12.03 -29.55 -11.39
C GLY A 49 -12.43 -28.37 -12.27
N GLY A 50 -13.54 -27.71 -11.88
CA GLY A 50 -13.91 -26.45 -12.50
C GLY A 50 -12.75 -25.49 -12.32
N VAL A 51 -12.21 -25.03 -13.42
CA VAL A 51 -11.40 -23.82 -13.48
C VAL A 51 -12.27 -22.74 -12.85
N GLN A 52 -11.95 -22.32 -11.63
CA GLN A 52 -12.55 -21.16 -11.03
C GLN A 52 -12.13 -19.97 -11.91
N GLY A 53 -13.01 -19.63 -12.86
CA GLY A 53 -12.88 -18.45 -13.66
C GLY A 53 -12.75 -17.28 -12.69
N ALA A 54 -11.68 -16.50 -12.84
CA ALA A 54 -11.49 -15.26 -12.13
C ALA A 54 -12.80 -14.48 -12.23
N GLN A 55 -13.52 -14.36 -11.11
CA GLN A 55 -14.72 -13.57 -11.02
C GLN A 55 -14.30 -12.15 -11.41
N ARG A 56 -14.76 -11.64 -12.56
CA ARG A 56 -14.54 -10.25 -12.94
C ARG A 56 -15.09 -9.42 -11.79
N ALA A 57 -14.20 -8.75 -11.06
CA ALA A 57 -14.59 -7.88 -9.99
C ALA A 57 -15.58 -6.85 -10.57
N GLY A 58 -16.81 -6.81 -10.03
CA GLY A 58 -17.75 -5.75 -10.38
C GLY A 58 -17.27 -4.40 -9.85
N VAL A 59 -18.00 -3.35 -10.19
CA VAL A 59 -17.78 -2.03 -9.59
C VAL A 59 -17.88 -2.16 -8.06
N PHE A 60 -16.92 -1.58 -7.35
CA PHE A 60 -16.98 -1.43 -5.90
C PHE A 60 -17.16 0.05 -5.56
N GLU A 61 -18.03 0.34 -4.61
CA GLU A 61 -18.31 1.69 -4.11
C GLU A 61 -18.34 1.68 -2.59
N ASP A 62 -17.84 2.75 -1.97
CA ASP A 62 -17.91 3.00 -0.54
C ASP A 62 -18.02 4.51 -0.27
N ASP A 63 -19.18 4.93 0.24
CA ASP A 63 -19.48 6.32 0.63
C ASP A 63 -19.19 6.58 2.12
N PHE A 64 -18.71 5.59 2.84
CA PHE A 64 -18.40 5.64 4.28
C PHE A 64 -19.57 6.12 5.18
N ASP A 65 -20.79 6.22 4.67
CA ASP A 65 -21.99 6.66 5.40
C ASP A 65 -22.43 5.61 6.44
N ARG A 66 -21.59 5.38 7.46
CA ARG A 66 -21.82 4.42 8.54
C ARG A 66 -21.07 4.82 9.81
N PRO A 67 -21.42 4.28 10.99
CA PRO A 67 -20.79 4.67 12.26
C PRO A 67 -19.42 4.03 12.52
N ALA A 68 -19.00 3.02 11.73
CA ALA A 68 -17.75 2.28 11.93
C ALA A 68 -17.18 1.78 10.61
N LEU A 69 -15.86 1.50 10.60
CA LEU A 69 -15.09 1.18 9.39
C LEU A 69 -15.62 -0.02 8.58
N GLY A 70 -16.16 -1.03 9.26
CA GLY A 70 -16.74 -2.21 8.59
C GLY A 70 -15.70 -3.28 8.21
N PRO A 71 -16.19 -4.47 7.76
CA PRO A 71 -15.35 -5.65 7.54
C PRO A 71 -14.52 -5.61 6.25
N ASP A 72 -14.87 -4.77 5.30
CA ASP A 72 -14.13 -4.66 4.02
C ASP A 72 -12.76 -4.00 4.20
N TRP A 73 -12.49 -3.41 5.35
CA TRP A 73 -11.27 -2.66 5.61
C TRP A 73 -10.38 -3.29 6.68
N ASN A 74 -9.08 -3.10 6.55
CA ASN A 74 -8.04 -3.52 7.47
C ASN A 74 -7.20 -2.31 7.90
N ALA A 75 -7.54 -1.71 9.04
CA ALA A 75 -6.79 -0.58 9.58
C ALA A 75 -5.55 -1.05 10.35
N LEU A 76 -4.37 -0.58 9.94
CA LEU A 76 -3.10 -0.86 10.62
C LEU A 76 -2.84 0.08 11.80
N SER A 77 -3.64 1.14 11.92
CA SER A 77 -3.59 2.10 13.02
C SER A 77 -5.00 2.32 13.60
N PRO A 78 -5.14 2.45 14.92
CA PRO A 78 -6.41 2.82 15.55
C PRO A 78 -6.79 4.30 15.30
N LYS A 79 -5.95 5.03 14.55
CA LYS A 79 -6.22 6.41 14.14
C LYS A 79 -7.25 6.51 13.01
N TRP A 80 -7.43 5.44 12.23
CA TRP A 80 -8.46 5.37 11.19
C TRP A 80 -9.84 5.20 11.80
N LYS A 81 -10.76 6.09 11.44
CA LYS A 81 -12.14 6.13 11.96
C LYS A 81 -13.09 6.63 10.89
N ILE A 82 -14.37 6.34 11.09
CA ILE A 82 -15.46 7.04 10.39
C ILE A 82 -15.83 8.28 11.22
N GLU A 83 -15.76 9.44 10.61
CA GLU A 83 -16.12 10.73 11.21
C GLU A 83 -17.00 11.47 10.22
N GLU A 84 -18.24 11.80 10.62
CA GLU A 84 -19.23 12.52 9.80
C GLU A 84 -19.45 11.88 8.40
N GLY A 85 -19.56 10.53 8.34
CA GLY A 85 -19.74 9.82 7.08
C GLY A 85 -18.51 9.73 6.19
N ARG A 86 -17.30 10.02 6.70
CA ARG A 86 -16.04 9.98 5.96
C ARG A 86 -15.01 9.11 6.66
N LEU A 87 -14.11 8.51 5.90
CA LEU A 87 -12.96 7.78 6.43
C LEU A 87 -11.82 8.75 6.76
N CYS A 88 -11.57 8.99 8.04
CA CYS A 88 -10.60 9.99 8.48
C CYS A 88 -9.46 9.40 9.30
N ALA A 89 -8.31 10.09 9.28
CA ALA A 89 -7.18 9.82 10.14
C ALA A 89 -6.42 11.09 10.51
N ARG A 90 -5.66 11.00 11.62
CA ARG A 90 -4.65 11.98 12.00
C ARG A 90 -3.48 11.28 12.67
N GLY A 91 -2.29 11.40 12.08
CA GLY A 91 -1.07 10.85 12.66
C GLY A 91 -1.03 9.33 12.63
N ALA A 92 -1.47 8.70 11.54
CA ALA A 92 -1.38 7.26 11.34
C ALA A 92 0.05 6.77 11.09
N ARG A 93 0.99 7.68 10.79
CA ARG A 93 2.42 7.43 10.64
C ARG A 93 2.73 6.36 9.59
N ASN A 94 2.15 6.53 8.41
CA ASN A 94 2.25 5.59 7.29
C ASN A 94 1.83 4.15 7.67
N ARG A 95 0.85 4.04 8.59
CA ARG A 95 0.14 2.81 8.91
C ARG A 95 -1.26 2.93 8.38
N GLY A 96 -1.40 2.64 7.08
CA GLY A 96 -2.60 2.87 6.29
C GLY A 96 -3.80 2.03 6.71
N VAL A 97 -4.88 2.20 5.98
CA VAL A 97 -6.08 1.36 6.04
C VAL A 97 -6.28 0.74 4.66
N TRP A 98 -6.30 -0.58 4.60
CA TRP A 98 -6.32 -1.35 3.35
C TRP A 98 -7.71 -1.89 3.06
N LEU A 99 -8.17 -1.75 1.82
CA LEU A 99 -9.33 -2.47 1.31
C LEU A 99 -8.99 -3.97 1.18
N ARG A 100 -9.80 -4.84 1.79
CA ARG A 100 -9.60 -6.30 1.75
C ARG A 100 -9.95 -6.93 0.40
N ARG A 101 -10.73 -6.22 -0.42
CA ARG A 101 -11.08 -6.66 -1.77
C ARG A 101 -9.90 -6.44 -2.71
N PRO A 102 -9.57 -7.40 -3.57
CA PRO A 102 -8.53 -7.21 -4.56
C PRO A 102 -8.95 -6.19 -5.62
N LEU A 103 -8.02 -5.34 -6.01
CA LEU A 103 -8.13 -4.48 -7.18
C LEU A 103 -8.06 -5.32 -8.46
N PRO A 104 -8.83 -4.98 -9.50
CA PRO A 104 -8.56 -5.45 -10.86
C PRO A 104 -7.16 -5.02 -11.31
N GLU A 105 -6.53 -5.82 -12.16
CA GLU A 105 -5.24 -5.43 -12.75
C GLU A 105 -5.34 -4.10 -13.49
N ASN A 106 -6.41 -3.92 -14.27
CA ASN A 106 -6.76 -2.65 -14.89
C ASN A 106 -8.00 -2.08 -14.22
N ALA A 107 -7.88 -0.87 -13.72
CA ALA A 107 -8.94 -0.20 -12.98
C ALA A 107 -8.90 1.30 -13.13
N ARG A 108 -10.09 1.90 -12.99
CA ARG A 108 -10.25 3.31 -12.64
C ARG A 108 -10.64 3.39 -11.18
N ILE A 109 -9.92 4.21 -10.43
CA ILE A 109 -10.11 4.44 -9.00
C ILE A 109 -10.39 5.92 -8.82
N GLU A 110 -11.54 6.24 -8.25
CA GLU A 110 -12.02 7.61 -8.04
C GLU A 110 -12.45 7.76 -6.58
N PHE A 111 -12.08 8.86 -5.94
CA PHE A 111 -12.49 9.20 -4.57
C PHE A 111 -12.32 10.70 -4.31
N ASP A 112 -12.98 11.19 -3.28
CA ASP A 112 -12.76 12.53 -2.75
C ASP A 112 -11.78 12.46 -1.58
N ALA A 113 -10.85 13.41 -1.50
CA ALA A 113 -9.89 13.55 -0.42
C ALA A 113 -9.88 14.99 0.10
N ILE A 114 -9.82 15.16 1.41
CA ILE A 114 -9.87 16.44 2.09
C ILE A 114 -8.73 16.49 3.12
N ALA A 115 -7.87 17.51 3.01
CA ALA A 115 -6.94 17.85 4.08
C ALA A 115 -7.62 18.85 5.02
N GLU A 116 -7.63 18.58 6.31
CA GLU A 116 -8.26 19.49 7.29
C GLU A 116 -7.26 20.48 7.91
N ALA A 117 -6.00 20.45 7.44
CA ALA A 117 -4.93 21.35 7.82
C ALA A 117 -4.08 21.77 6.62
N PRO A 118 -3.31 22.87 6.71
CA PRO A 118 -2.46 23.35 5.61
C PRO A 118 -1.33 22.40 5.21
N ASP A 119 -1.03 21.39 6.03
CA ASP A 119 0.07 20.45 5.80
C ASP A 119 -0.19 19.46 4.64
N GLY A 120 -1.40 19.40 4.11
CA GLY A 120 -1.75 18.53 2.96
C GLY A 120 -1.72 17.04 3.31
N ASP A 121 -0.88 16.27 2.62
CA ASP A 121 -0.58 14.83 2.77
C ASP A 121 -1.74 13.89 2.42
N LEU A 122 -2.49 14.19 1.36
CA LEU A 122 -3.53 13.31 0.83
C LEU A 122 -2.87 12.16 0.09
N LYS A 123 -2.87 10.96 0.71
CA LYS A 123 -2.09 9.81 0.24
C LYS A 123 -2.95 8.58 0.01
N VAL A 124 -2.77 7.94 -1.15
CA VAL A 124 -3.33 6.63 -1.47
C VAL A 124 -2.24 5.68 -1.95
N GLU A 125 -2.36 4.44 -1.55
CA GLU A 125 -1.53 3.31 -1.98
C GLU A 125 -2.31 2.40 -2.91
N LEU A 126 -1.72 2.01 -4.04
CA LEU A 126 -2.39 1.27 -5.10
C LEU A 126 -1.59 0.06 -5.51
N TRP A 127 -2.28 -1.06 -5.73
CA TRP A 127 -1.65 -2.33 -6.06
C TRP A 127 -0.56 -2.72 -5.05
N GLY A 128 -0.89 -2.64 -3.76
CA GLY A 128 -0.08 -3.10 -2.65
C GLY A 128 -0.54 -4.44 -2.08
N ASP A 129 0.10 -4.89 -1.01
CA ASP A 129 -0.13 -6.21 -0.41
C ASP A 129 -1.33 -6.29 0.57
N GLY A 130 -2.00 -5.17 0.84
CA GLY A 130 -3.19 -5.11 1.70
C GLY A 130 -2.92 -5.21 3.20
N ARG A 131 -1.66 -5.18 3.65
CA ARG A 131 -1.29 -5.45 5.05
C ARG A 131 -0.03 -4.75 5.56
N SER A 132 0.83 -4.26 4.69
CA SER A 132 2.08 -3.60 5.07
C SER A 132 1.87 -2.13 5.38
N GLY A 133 2.74 -1.58 6.21
CA GLY A 133 2.85 -0.17 6.54
C GLY A 133 4.29 0.17 6.85
N ALA A 134 4.60 1.44 7.09
CA ALA A 134 5.95 1.89 7.37
C ALA A 134 6.53 1.20 8.61
N THR A 135 7.77 0.77 8.48
CA THR A 135 8.56 0.19 9.58
C THR A 135 9.51 1.20 10.23
N ALA A 136 9.67 2.38 9.60
CA ALA A 136 10.48 3.49 10.07
C ALA A 136 9.79 4.83 9.78
N ALA A 137 10.41 5.94 10.19
CA ALA A 137 9.88 7.28 9.92
C ALA A 137 9.80 7.59 8.41
N SER A 138 10.80 7.15 7.64
CA SER A 138 10.77 7.20 6.18
C SER A 138 10.08 5.96 5.62
N TYR A 139 9.08 6.14 4.77
CA TYR A 139 8.32 5.03 4.19
C TYR A 139 9.03 4.49 2.92
N THR A 140 10.09 3.73 3.14
CA THR A 140 10.93 3.14 2.08
C THR A 140 10.64 1.65 1.84
N ASN A 141 9.64 1.10 2.54
CA ASN A 141 9.25 -0.31 2.47
C ASN A 141 7.79 -0.49 2.02
N ALA A 142 7.27 0.44 1.23
CA ALA A 142 5.94 0.29 0.61
C ALA A 142 5.94 -0.91 -0.35
N THR A 143 4.77 -1.52 -0.53
CA THR A 143 4.56 -2.64 -1.45
C THR A 143 3.74 -2.23 -2.68
N SER A 144 3.48 -0.93 -2.83
CA SER A 144 2.49 -0.31 -3.68
C SER A 144 3.09 0.81 -4.54
N TYR A 145 2.28 1.35 -5.45
CA TYR A 145 2.47 2.71 -5.91
C TYR A 145 1.88 3.67 -4.88
N LEU A 146 2.56 4.79 -4.64
CA LEU A 146 2.12 5.85 -3.74
C LEU A 146 1.77 7.09 -4.54
N VAL A 147 0.56 7.57 -4.37
CA VAL A 147 0.08 8.83 -4.96
C VAL A 147 -0.19 9.79 -3.82
N ILE A 148 0.52 10.94 -3.83
CA ILE A 148 0.54 11.89 -2.71
C ILE A 148 0.31 13.30 -3.24
N LEU A 149 -0.80 13.93 -2.83
CA LEU A 149 -1.07 15.33 -3.11
C LEU A 149 -0.76 16.17 -1.86
N GLY A 150 0.15 17.13 -1.99
CA GLY A 150 0.54 18.00 -0.89
C GLY A 150 1.39 17.32 0.19
N GLY A 151 2.22 16.36 -0.17
CA GLY A 151 3.16 15.72 0.76
C GLY A 151 4.25 16.67 1.25
N TRP A 152 5.03 16.23 2.25
CA TRP A 152 6.13 17.01 2.87
C TRP A 152 5.69 18.40 3.33
N LYS A 153 4.60 18.46 4.09
CA LYS A 153 3.97 19.73 4.54
C LYS A 153 3.55 20.60 3.37
N ASN A 154 2.86 19.99 2.42
CA ASN A 154 2.28 20.64 1.26
C ASN A 154 3.33 21.32 0.34
N THR A 155 4.50 20.69 0.18
CA THR A 155 5.57 21.22 -0.68
C THR A 155 5.79 20.42 -1.96
N LYS A 156 5.19 19.21 -2.06
CA LYS A 156 5.35 18.33 -3.23
C LYS A 156 4.10 17.53 -3.53
N HIS A 157 3.85 17.28 -4.81
CA HIS A 157 2.97 16.22 -5.29
C HIS A 157 3.83 15.09 -5.83
N VAL A 158 3.52 13.84 -5.47
CA VAL A 158 4.41 12.71 -5.76
C VAL A 158 3.64 11.52 -6.29
N LEU A 159 4.22 10.85 -7.29
CA LEU A 159 3.88 9.50 -7.72
C LEU A 159 5.14 8.64 -7.63
N ALA A 160 5.15 7.69 -6.69
CA ALA A 160 6.31 6.85 -6.39
C ALA A 160 5.96 5.36 -6.51
N ARG A 161 7.01 4.54 -6.69
CA ARG A 161 6.93 3.09 -6.71
C ARG A 161 7.75 2.50 -5.56
N LEU A 162 7.11 1.76 -4.64
CA LEU A 162 7.71 1.02 -3.52
C LEU A 162 8.45 1.86 -2.45
N ASP A 163 8.88 3.06 -2.77
CA ASP A 163 9.61 3.95 -1.87
C ASP A 163 9.15 5.39 -2.08
N GLU A 164 8.51 6.00 -1.09
CA GLU A 164 8.05 7.40 -1.21
C GLU A 164 9.20 8.40 -1.31
N HIS A 165 10.43 7.97 -0.97
CA HIS A 165 11.66 8.75 -1.06
C HIS A 165 12.57 8.30 -2.22
N GLY A 166 12.11 7.36 -3.05
CA GLY A 166 12.85 6.83 -4.19
C GLY A 166 13.36 7.92 -5.12
N ALA A 167 14.58 7.76 -5.62
CA ALA A 167 15.20 8.74 -6.52
C ALA A 167 14.53 8.77 -7.91
N ASP A 168 13.75 7.75 -8.24
CA ASP A 168 13.00 7.56 -9.49
C ASP A 168 11.52 8.00 -9.39
N ARG A 169 11.09 8.51 -8.23
CA ARG A 169 9.74 9.04 -8.07
C ARG A 169 9.53 10.26 -8.97
N LEU A 170 8.32 10.38 -9.49
CA LEU A 170 7.89 11.59 -10.18
C LEU A 170 7.37 12.60 -9.15
N GLU A 171 7.76 13.86 -9.29
CA GLU A 171 7.31 14.91 -8.38
C GLU A 171 7.05 16.24 -9.09
N ILE A 172 6.13 17.02 -8.52
CA ILE A 172 5.88 18.41 -8.84
C ILE A 172 6.11 19.21 -7.56
N ASP A 173 7.00 20.19 -7.58
CA ASP A 173 7.15 21.14 -6.48
C ASP A 173 5.90 22.02 -6.38
N VAL A 174 5.40 22.18 -5.16
CA VAL A 174 4.25 23.05 -4.89
C VAL A 174 4.70 24.52 -4.91
N ASP A 175 4.00 25.32 -5.69
CA ASP A 175 4.22 26.75 -5.81
C ASP A 175 2.86 27.48 -5.76
N PRO A 176 2.55 28.23 -4.68
CA PRO A 176 1.29 28.93 -4.53
C PRO A 176 1.07 30.04 -5.56
N ASP A 177 2.14 30.54 -6.17
CA ASP A 177 2.10 31.63 -7.15
C ASP A 177 2.14 31.10 -8.61
N SER A 178 2.14 29.78 -8.80
CA SER A 178 2.20 29.14 -10.13
C SER A 178 0.91 29.35 -10.91
N ASP A 179 1.05 29.61 -12.20
CA ASP A 179 -0.04 29.53 -13.19
C ASP A 179 -0.40 28.06 -13.56
N ASP A 180 0.48 27.11 -13.26
CA ASP A 180 0.22 25.68 -13.43
C ASP A 180 -0.65 25.16 -12.28
N GLU A 181 -1.90 24.82 -12.60
CA GLU A 181 -2.86 24.30 -11.60
C GLU A 181 -2.34 23.05 -10.88
N ARG A 182 -1.47 22.26 -11.54
CA ARG A 182 -0.86 21.05 -10.94
C ARG A 182 0.09 21.36 -9.80
N ALA A 183 0.69 22.54 -9.77
CA ALA A 183 1.67 22.95 -8.77
C ALA A 183 1.03 23.66 -7.57
N ARG A 184 -0.28 23.84 -7.56
CA ARG A 184 -0.95 24.58 -6.48
C ARG A 184 -1.00 23.78 -5.19
N PRO A 185 -0.85 24.44 -4.02
CA PRO A 185 -0.96 23.78 -2.72
C PRO A 185 -2.36 23.24 -2.46
N VAL A 186 -2.45 22.20 -1.67
CA VAL A 186 -3.71 21.71 -1.11
C VAL A 186 -4.25 22.74 -0.12
N ALA A 187 -5.50 23.17 -0.32
CA ALA A 187 -6.20 24.09 0.58
C ALA A 187 -6.99 23.30 1.63
N PRO A 188 -6.91 23.68 2.93
CA PRO A 188 -7.68 23.01 3.99
C PRO A 188 -9.18 23.09 3.74
N GLY A 189 -9.89 22.00 4.03
CA GLY A 189 -11.35 21.91 3.94
C GLY A 189 -11.88 21.82 2.50
N GLN A 190 -11.03 21.86 1.48
CA GLN A 190 -11.44 21.70 0.09
C GLN A 190 -11.43 20.21 -0.31
N PRO A 191 -12.50 19.70 -0.94
CA PRO A 191 -12.48 18.37 -1.52
C PRO A 191 -11.67 18.36 -2.82
N TYR A 192 -10.84 17.34 -2.98
CA TYR A 192 -10.06 17.05 -4.18
C TYR A 192 -10.55 15.73 -4.75
N ARG A 193 -11.10 15.76 -5.97
CA ARG A 193 -11.52 14.55 -6.68
C ARG A 193 -10.32 13.92 -7.35
N PHE A 194 -9.85 12.80 -6.80
CA PHE A 194 -8.81 11.96 -7.39
C PHE A 194 -9.40 11.05 -8.45
N ARG A 195 -8.68 10.86 -9.53
CA ARG A 195 -8.89 9.80 -10.50
C ARG A 195 -7.56 9.20 -10.90
N ILE A 196 -7.39 7.91 -10.62
CA ILE A 196 -6.21 7.16 -11.01
C ILE A 196 -6.66 6.02 -11.92
N GLU A 197 -5.97 5.85 -13.06
CA GLU A 197 -6.27 4.78 -14.01
C GLU A 197 -5.04 3.97 -14.36
N ARG A 198 -5.23 2.66 -14.49
CA ARG A 198 -4.32 1.75 -15.16
C ARG A 198 -5.12 0.93 -16.17
N ARG A 199 -4.76 1.01 -17.48
CA ARG A 199 -5.52 0.41 -18.58
C ARG A 199 -4.78 -0.71 -19.29
N ASP A 200 -3.47 -0.72 -19.20
CA ASP A 200 -2.54 -1.58 -19.94
C ASP A 200 -1.68 -2.46 -19.04
N GLY A 201 -2.06 -2.57 -17.76
CA GLY A 201 -1.34 -3.33 -16.75
C GLY A 201 -0.06 -2.63 -16.23
N ARG A 202 0.34 -1.47 -16.80
CA ARG A 202 1.65 -0.87 -16.51
C ARG A 202 1.69 0.65 -16.35
N THR A 203 0.81 1.37 -17.04
CA THR A 203 0.82 2.84 -17.03
C THR A 203 -0.24 3.35 -16.06
N LEU A 204 0.19 4.11 -15.07
CA LEU A 204 -0.67 4.82 -14.13
C LEU A 204 -0.80 6.26 -14.58
N SER A 205 -2.00 6.71 -14.88
CA SER A 205 -2.32 8.13 -15.04
C SER A 205 -3.08 8.63 -13.81
N TRP A 206 -2.71 9.79 -13.31
CA TRP A 206 -3.32 10.43 -12.15
C TRP A 206 -3.78 11.84 -12.48
N SER A 207 -5.03 12.14 -12.18
CA SER A 207 -5.60 13.47 -12.29
C SER A 207 -6.30 13.88 -10.98
N VAL A 208 -6.35 15.18 -10.74
CA VAL A 208 -7.04 15.81 -9.61
C VAL A 208 -7.97 16.89 -10.15
N ASN A 209 -9.25 16.85 -9.75
CA ASN A 209 -10.29 17.78 -10.23
C ASN A 209 -10.38 17.87 -11.76
N GLY A 210 -10.03 16.79 -12.46
CA GLY A 210 -10.02 16.73 -13.93
C GLY A 210 -8.73 17.29 -14.59
N VAL A 211 -7.76 17.75 -13.81
CA VAL A 211 -6.43 18.18 -14.29
C VAL A 211 -5.46 17.02 -14.22
N ASP A 212 -4.89 16.61 -15.36
CA ASP A 212 -3.89 15.55 -15.43
C ASP A 212 -2.62 16.00 -14.68
N THR A 213 -2.25 15.26 -13.64
CA THR A 213 -1.19 15.64 -12.69
C THR A 213 0.13 14.96 -13.04
N LEU A 214 0.19 13.64 -12.92
CA LEU A 214 1.38 12.83 -13.19
C LEU A 214 1.00 11.52 -13.90
N GLU A 215 1.94 11.00 -14.70
CA GLU A 215 1.83 9.70 -15.34
C GLU A 215 3.13 8.92 -15.18
N LEU A 216 3.03 7.65 -14.77
CA LEU A 216 4.14 6.72 -14.62
C LEU A 216 3.92 5.48 -15.50
N SER A 217 4.80 5.25 -16.46
CA SER A 217 4.86 3.97 -17.18
C SER A 217 5.92 3.08 -16.55
N ASP A 218 5.49 2.01 -15.86
CA ASP A 218 6.38 1.10 -15.14
C ASP A 218 6.83 -0.05 -16.04
N PRO A 219 8.12 -0.23 -16.33
CA PRO A 219 8.62 -1.35 -17.12
C PRO A 219 8.51 -2.71 -16.39
N ALA A 220 8.36 -2.71 -15.06
CA ALA A 220 8.21 -3.88 -14.22
C ALA A 220 6.99 -3.70 -13.29
N PRO A 221 5.75 -3.70 -13.81
CA PRO A 221 4.57 -3.26 -13.08
C PRO A 221 4.27 -4.14 -11.87
N LEU A 222 3.76 -3.50 -10.82
CA LEU A 222 3.25 -4.18 -9.64
C LEU A 222 1.94 -4.89 -10.02
N ALA A 223 1.97 -6.23 -10.05
CA ALA A 223 0.83 -7.07 -10.43
C ALA A 223 0.92 -8.46 -9.78
N GLY A 224 -0.21 -9.16 -9.70
CA GLY A 224 -0.32 -10.49 -9.11
C GLY A 224 -0.21 -10.50 -7.58
N PRO A 225 0.02 -11.68 -6.98
CA PRO A 225 0.00 -11.86 -5.53
C PRO A 225 0.91 -10.88 -4.78
N GLY A 226 0.33 -10.16 -3.81
CA GLY A 226 1.02 -9.12 -3.04
C GLY A 226 0.96 -7.71 -3.65
N HIS A 227 0.26 -7.57 -4.80
CA HIS A 227 0.06 -6.29 -5.49
C HIS A 227 -1.38 -6.16 -5.99
N GLU A 228 -2.35 -6.34 -5.06
CA GLU A 228 -3.78 -6.46 -5.42
C GLU A 228 -4.69 -5.56 -4.59
N HIS A 229 -4.14 -4.69 -3.73
CA HIS A 229 -4.97 -3.92 -2.81
C HIS A 229 -4.78 -2.42 -2.94
N LEU A 230 -5.85 -1.70 -2.55
CA LEU A 230 -5.85 -0.26 -2.33
C LEU A 230 -5.75 0.00 -0.83
N GLY A 231 -4.99 1.03 -0.44
CA GLY A 231 -4.98 1.56 0.92
C GLY A 231 -5.00 3.09 0.92
N PHE A 232 -5.72 3.69 1.86
CA PHE A 232 -5.51 5.08 2.20
C PHE A 232 -4.42 5.21 3.25
N ASN A 233 -3.65 6.28 3.20
CA ASN A 233 -2.53 6.49 4.10
C ASN A 233 -2.44 7.93 4.58
N ASP A 234 -1.71 8.13 5.67
CA ASP A 234 -1.46 9.41 6.33
C ASP A 234 -0.15 9.33 7.12
N TRP A 235 0.62 10.43 7.11
CA TRP A 235 1.75 10.57 8.03
C TRP A 235 1.32 11.22 9.34
N ASP A 236 0.96 12.50 9.30
CA ASP A 236 0.70 13.30 10.51
C ASP A 236 -0.47 14.28 10.36
N ALA A 237 -0.77 14.69 9.12
CA ALA A 237 -1.83 15.65 8.84
C ALA A 237 -3.23 15.06 9.06
N PRO A 238 -4.23 15.86 9.48
CA PRO A 238 -5.60 15.38 9.49
C PRO A 238 -6.15 15.32 8.06
N VAL A 239 -6.58 14.13 7.66
CA VAL A 239 -7.09 13.85 6.31
C VAL A 239 -8.39 13.04 6.38
N CYS A 240 -9.28 13.26 5.42
CA CYS A 240 -10.49 12.47 5.23
C CYS A 240 -10.64 12.04 3.78
N PHE A 241 -11.27 10.87 3.57
CA PHE A 241 -11.56 10.29 2.27
C PHE A 241 -13.03 9.92 2.18
N ASP A 242 -13.59 10.01 0.97
CA ASP A 242 -15.00 9.78 0.72
C ASP A 242 -15.28 9.32 -0.71
N ASN A 243 -16.49 8.85 -0.98
CA ASN A 243 -17.01 8.57 -2.32
C ASN A 243 -16.07 7.69 -3.17
N LEU A 244 -15.49 6.64 -2.56
CA LEU A 244 -14.64 5.70 -3.28
C LEU A 244 -15.43 4.92 -4.31
N ARG A 245 -14.91 4.90 -5.55
CA ARG A 245 -15.43 4.07 -6.64
C ARG A 245 -14.27 3.40 -7.37
N ILE A 246 -14.32 2.08 -7.49
CA ILE A 246 -13.37 1.25 -8.24
C ILE A 246 -14.12 0.59 -9.39
N THR A 247 -13.71 0.90 -10.62
CA THR A 247 -14.30 0.37 -11.85
C THR A 247 -13.26 -0.47 -12.61
N PRO A 248 -13.50 -1.76 -12.88
CA PRO A 248 -12.66 -2.57 -13.78
C PRO A 248 -12.62 -1.96 -15.18
N LEU A 249 -11.44 -1.99 -15.84
CA LEU A 249 -11.22 -1.46 -17.20
C LEU A 249 -10.82 -2.56 -18.18
#